data_87be2a0f8d6a1b03ee1f13d2eee78229
#
_entry.id   87be2a0f8d6a1b03ee1f13d2eee78229
#
_cell.length_a   1.000
_cell.length_b   1.000
_cell.length_c   1.000
_cell.angle_alpha   90.00
_cell.angle_beta   90.00
_cell.angle_gamma   90.00
#
_symmetry.space_group_name_H-M   'P 1'
#
loop_
_entity.id
_entity.type
_entity.pdbx_description
1 polymer ?
#
loop_
_entity_poly.entity_id
_entity_poly.type
_entity_poly.pdbx_seq_one_letter_code
_entity_poly.pdbx_strand_id
1 'polypeptide(L)'
;MIRTLAIAAALFAASVTPAFAQRAVVRGLDKITGHARDYTLTLGRPARVGSLEVVARACSKAAPEETPEVRIYLQIYDHPPAREGEESERREVFHGWMFGSSPGLSALEHPTYDIWAIDCRS
;
A
#
# COMPACT_ATOMS: atom_id res chain seq x y z
N MET A 1 20.45 4.67 -63.81
CA MET A 1 20.81 4.26 -62.46
C MET A 1 19.75 4.75 -61.48
N ILE A 2 18.94 3.84 -61.01
CA ILE A 2 17.90 4.16 -60.01
C ILE A 2 18.50 3.97 -58.64
N ARG A 3 18.66 5.08 -57.93
CA ARG A 3 19.02 5.02 -56.50
C ARG A 3 17.76 4.89 -55.70
N THR A 4 17.49 3.72 -55.22
CA THR A 4 16.43 3.51 -54.24
C THR A 4 16.92 4.01 -52.87
N LEU A 5 16.37 5.14 -52.40
CA LEU A 5 16.53 5.60 -51.05
C LEU A 5 15.57 4.76 -50.18
N ALA A 6 16.14 3.81 -49.45
CA ALA A 6 15.38 3.12 -48.39
C ALA A 6 15.22 4.09 -47.22
N ILE A 7 14.01 4.65 -47.06
CA ILE A 7 13.64 5.40 -45.86
C ILE A 7 13.33 4.36 -44.80
N ALA A 8 14.25 4.14 -43.90
CA ALA A 8 13.99 3.37 -42.71
C ALA A 8 13.08 4.22 -41.77
N ALA A 9 11.78 3.94 -41.81
CA ALA A 9 10.85 4.47 -40.86
C ALA A 9 11.13 3.82 -39.49
N ALA A 10 11.82 4.53 -38.61
CA ALA A 10 11.96 4.12 -37.23
C ALA A 10 10.60 4.24 -36.55
N LEU A 11 9.91 3.13 -36.38
CA LEU A 11 8.71 3.04 -35.56
C LEU A 11 9.14 3.17 -34.11
N PHE A 12 8.99 4.36 -33.55
CA PHE A 12 9.02 4.57 -32.12
C PHE A 12 7.74 3.96 -31.53
N ALA A 13 7.82 2.74 -31.05
CA ALA A 13 6.77 2.17 -30.24
C ALA A 13 6.77 2.95 -28.90
N ALA A 14 5.87 3.91 -28.76
CA ALA A 14 5.61 4.52 -27.46
C ALA A 14 5.00 3.45 -26.56
N SER A 15 5.79 2.86 -25.67
CA SER A 15 5.29 1.96 -24.65
C SER A 15 4.50 2.80 -23.64
N VAL A 16 3.16 2.71 -23.73
CA VAL A 16 2.28 3.27 -22.70
C VAL A 16 2.37 2.34 -21.50
N THR A 17 3.18 2.71 -20.52
CA THR A 17 3.15 2.06 -19.20
C THR A 17 1.89 2.48 -18.50
N PRO A 18 1.00 1.55 -18.07
CA PRO A 18 -0.15 1.91 -17.27
C PRO A 18 0.34 2.58 -15.98
N ALA A 19 -0.26 3.74 -15.66
CA ALA A 19 0.02 4.43 -14.43
C ALA A 19 -0.63 3.68 -13.28
N PHE A 20 0.10 2.77 -12.63
CA PHE A 20 -0.33 2.16 -11.38
C PHE A 20 -0.09 3.14 -10.22
N ALA A 21 -1.03 3.20 -9.28
CA ALA A 21 -0.82 3.89 -8.03
C ALA A 21 0.42 3.29 -7.34
N GLN A 22 1.42 4.12 -7.06
CA GLN A 22 2.69 3.70 -6.46
C GLN A 22 2.73 3.91 -4.95
N ARG A 23 1.75 4.61 -4.41
CA ARG A 23 1.65 4.93 -2.98
C ARG A 23 0.26 4.63 -2.47
N ALA A 24 0.23 4.06 -1.28
CA ALA A 24 -0.99 3.81 -0.53
C ALA A 24 -1.03 4.73 0.68
N VAL A 25 -2.19 5.29 0.99
CA VAL A 25 -2.40 6.06 2.22
C VAL A 25 -3.25 5.22 3.16
N VAL A 26 -2.72 4.99 4.34
CA VAL A 26 -3.42 4.29 5.42
C VAL A 26 -3.53 5.21 6.64
N ARG A 27 -4.57 5.03 7.42
CA ARG A 27 -4.70 5.70 8.72
C ARG A 27 -4.37 4.71 9.82
N GLY A 28 -3.45 5.09 10.69
CA GLY A 28 -3.12 4.33 11.88
C GLY A 28 -3.68 5.01 13.12
N LEU A 29 -4.32 4.25 13.98
CA LEU A 29 -4.82 4.69 15.28
C LEU A 29 -4.09 3.94 16.38
N ASP A 30 -3.53 4.68 17.33
CA ASP A 30 -3.11 4.15 18.63
C ASP A 30 -4.32 4.19 19.56
N LYS A 31 -4.85 3.04 19.92
CA LYS A 31 -6.06 2.93 20.76
C LYS A 31 -5.80 3.28 22.23
N ILE A 32 -4.55 3.28 22.66
CA ILE A 32 -4.18 3.62 24.04
C ILE A 32 -4.16 5.13 24.23
N THR A 33 -3.54 5.85 23.30
CA THR A 33 -3.43 7.31 23.35
C THR A 33 -4.57 8.03 22.65
N GLY A 34 -5.28 7.35 21.76
CA GLY A 34 -6.32 7.91 20.90
C GLY A 34 -5.79 8.72 19.73
N HIS A 35 -4.48 8.69 19.47
CA HIS A 35 -3.88 9.43 18.37
C HIS A 35 -4.03 8.68 17.04
N ALA A 36 -4.58 9.37 16.04
CA ALA A 36 -4.69 8.89 14.67
C ALA A 36 -3.88 9.78 13.73
N ARG A 37 -3.22 9.17 12.75
CA ARG A 37 -2.53 9.90 11.70
C ARG A 37 -2.48 9.09 10.40
N ASP A 38 -2.33 9.80 9.30
CA ASP A 38 -2.20 9.18 7.99
C ASP A 38 -0.73 8.93 7.66
N TYR A 39 -0.49 7.78 7.05
CA TYR A 39 0.82 7.34 6.58
C TYR A 39 0.76 7.13 5.08
N THR A 40 1.71 7.71 4.36
CA THR A 40 1.87 7.46 2.94
C THR A 40 2.93 6.38 2.75
N LEU A 41 2.52 5.24 2.23
CA LEU A 41 3.36 4.07 2.02
C LEU A 41 3.76 3.97 0.56
N THR A 42 5.05 3.81 0.29
CA THR A 42 5.51 3.42 -1.03
C THR A 42 5.31 1.91 -1.18
N LEU A 43 4.70 1.47 -2.28
CA LEU A 43 4.44 0.03 -2.49
C LEU A 43 5.73 -0.78 -2.39
N GLY A 44 5.68 -1.85 -1.63
CA GLY A 44 6.79 -2.76 -1.40
C GLY A 44 7.78 -2.32 -0.33
N ARG A 45 7.66 -1.10 0.21
CA ARG A 45 8.55 -0.60 1.27
C ARG A 45 7.90 -0.70 2.64
N PRO A 46 8.56 -1.34 3.60
CA PRO A 46 8.07 -1.36 4.98
C PRO A 46 8.05 0.04 5.60
N ALA A 47 7.00 0.35 6.36
CA ALA A 47 6.91 1.54 7.17
C ALA A 47 6.49 1.15 8.59
N ARG A 48 6.87 1.95 9.56
CA ARG A 48 6.58 1.68 10.98
C ARG A 48 5.39 2.51 11.45
N VAL A 49 4.44 1.84 12.06
CA VAL A 49 3.31 2.42 12.78
C VAL A 49 3.37 1.87 14.20
N GLY A 50 4.02 2.57 15.11
CA GLY A 50 4.32 2.05 16.43
C GLY A 50 5.15 0.76 16.36
N SER A 51 4.67 -0.32 16.96
CA SER A 51 5.32 -1.63 16.89
C SER A 51 5.02 -2.39 15.58
N LEU A 52 4.11 -1.87 14.76
CA LEU A 52 3.74 -2.53 13.50
C LEU A 52 4.70 -2.15 12.38
N GLU A 53 5.02 -3.14 11.58
CA GLU A 53 5.65 -2.97 10.27
C GLU A 53 4.59 -3.20 9.20
N VAL A 54 4.29 -2.17 8.41
CA VAL A 54 3.21 -2.18 7.43
C VAL A 54 3.81 -2.13 6.03
N VAL A 55 3.45 -3.09 5.20
CA VAL A 55 3.87 -3.14 3.79
C VAL A 55 2.62 -3.15 2.91
N ALA A 56 2.48 -2.13 2.06
CA ALA A 56 1.47 -2.12 1.02
C ALA A 56 2.03 -2.81 -0.23
N ARG A 57 1.34 -3.85 -0.71
CA ARG A 57 1.76 -4.62 -1.89
C ARG A 57 1.04 -4.19 -3.17
N ALA A 58 -0.20 -3.74 -3.04
CA ALA A 58 -1.00 -3.27 -4.15
C ALA A 58 -1.99 -2.20 -3.66
N CYS A 59 -2.34 -1.30 -4.55
CA CYS A 59 -3.31 -0.24 -4.27
C CYS A 59 -4.13 0.01 -5.53
N SER A 60 -5.44 0.03 -5.39
CA SER A 60 -6.37 0.22 -6.48
C SER A 60 -7.49 1.16 -6.06
N LYS A 61 -7.86 2.05 -6.95
CA LYS A 61 -8.90 3.05 -6.73
C LYS A 61 -9.91 2.96 -7.86
N ALA A 62 -11.20 3.00 -7.52
CA ALA A 62 -12.27 3.03 -8.50
C ALA A 62 -12.16 4.25 -9.43
N ALA A 63 -12.62 4.10 -10.68
CA ALA A 63 -12.67 5.20 -11.63
C ALA A 63 -13.59 6.33 -11.12
N PRO A 64 -13.34 7.61 -11.51
CA PRO A 64 -14.11 8.76 -10.97
C PRO A 64 -15.62 8.67 -11.20
N GLU A 65 -16.07 7.98 -12.25
CA GLU A 65 -17.47 7.78 -12.59
C GLU A 65 -18.13 6.62 -11.84
N GLU A 66 -17.36 5.82 -11.14
CA GLU A 66 -17.86 4.70 -10.34
C GLU A 66 -18.07 5.11 -8.88
N THR A 67 -18.77 4.27 -8.12
CA THR A 67 -18.88 4.43 -6.68
C THR A 67 -17.47 4.44 -6.07
N PRO A 68 -17.12 5.46 -5.27
CA PRO A 68 -15.78 5.58 -4.70
C PRO A 68 -15.39 4.34 -3.89
N GLU A 69 -14.26 3.75 -4.24
CA GLU A 69 -13.69 2.61 -3.53
C GLU A 69 -12.18 2.66 -3.60
N VAL A 70 -11.55 2.33 -2.50
CA VAL A 70 -10.10 2.16 -2.39
C VAL A 70 -9.83 0.78 -1.85
N ARG A 71 -8.92 0.06 -2.49
CA ARG A 71 -8.49 -1.27 -2.09
C ARG A 71 -6.99 -1.28 -1.94
N ILE A 72 -6.51 -1.72 -0.80
CA ILE A 72 -5.09 -1.82 -0.52
C ILE A 72 -4.79 -3.23 -0.01
N TYR A 73 -3.84 -3.91 -0.66
CA TYR A 73 -3.33 -5.17 -0.14
C TYR A 73 -2.19 -4.89 0.83
N LEU A 74 -2.39 -5.26 2.09
CA LEU A 74 -1.44 -5.03 3.17
C LEU A 74 -0.88 -6.35 3.71
N GLN A 75 0.38 -6.31 4.08
CA GLN A 75 1.01 -7.26 4.99
C GLN A 75 1.46 -6.49 6.22
N ILE A 76 1.05 -6.94 7.38
CA ILE A 76 1.36 -6.27 8.64
C ILE A 76 2.01 -7.26 9.58
N TYR A 77 3.14 -6.84 10.12
CA TYR A 77 3.91 -7.60 11.09
C TYR A 77 3.98 -6.83 12.39
N ASP A 78 3.92 -7.53 13.50
CA ASP A 78 4.13 -6.95 14.81
C ASP A 78 5.56 -7.25 15.29
N HIS A 79 6.18 -6.23 15.85
CA HIS A 79 7.46 -6.32 16.56
C HIS A 79 7.18 -6.04 18.03
N PRO A 80 6.68 -7.02 18.79
CA PRO A 80 6.38 -6.80 20.19
C PRO A 80 7.65 -6.40 20.96
N PRO A 81 7.53 -5.60 22.03
CA PRO A 81 8.69 -5.27 22.86
C PRO A 81 9.33 -6.54 23.40
N ALA A 82 10.63 -6.67 23.17
CA ALA A 82 11.41 -7.76 23.74
C ALA A 82 11.85 -7.44 25.17
N ARG A 83 12.00 -8.47 25.99
CA ARG A 83 12.65 -8.33 27.29
C ARG A 83 14.13 -8.06 27.09
N GLU A 84 14.75 -7.41 28.08
CA GLU A 84 16.18 -7.13 28.05
C GLU A 84 16.99 -8.41 27.78
N GLY A 85 17.85 -8.37 26.75
CA GLY A 85 18.65 -9.51 26.31
C GLY A 85 17.96 -10.47 25.36
N GLU A 86 16.69 -10.28 25.03
CA GLU A 86 15.95 -11.06 24.04
C GLU A 86 15.76 -10.28 22.74
N GLU A 87 15.77 -10.95 21.61
CA GLU A 87 15.40 -10.36 20.33
C GLU A 87 13.87 -10.29 20.19
N SER A 88 13.37 -9.19 19.62
CA SER A 88 11.96 -9.06 19.29
C SER A 88 11.60 -10.01 18.14
N GLU A 89 10.63 -10.88 18.35
CA GLU A 89 10.11 -11.76 17.31
C GLU A 89 9.13 -11.02 16.42
N ARG A 90 9.51 -10.85 15.17
CA ARG A 90 8.62 -10.34 14.12
C ARG A 90 7.60 -11.43 13.77
N ARG A 91 6.32 -11.13 13.87
CA ARG A 91 5.27 -12.07 13.44
C ARG A 91 4.22 -11.38 12.60
N GLU A 92 3.74 -12.08 11.58
CA GLU A 92 2.64 -11.59 10.76
C GLU A 92 1.34 -11.58 11.57
N VAL A 93 0.67 -10.43 11.59
CA VAL A 93 -0.62 -10.25 12.28
C VAL A 93 -1.77 -10.00 11.30
N PHE A 94 -1.46 -9.67 10.05
CA PHE A 94 -2.47 -9.47 9.01
C PHE A 94 -1.86 -9.61 7.62
N HIS A 95 -2.61 -10.20 6.71
CA HIS A 95 -2.41 -10.07 5.27
C HIS A 95 -3.76 -10.13 4.56
N GLY A 96 -3.94 -9.28 3.57
CA GLY A 96 -5.17 -9.26 2.79
C GLY A 96 -5.51 -7.88 2.27
N TRP A 97 -6.66 -7.81 1.62
CA TRP A 97 -7.22 -6.59 1.08
C TRP A 97 -8.01 -5.84 2.16
N MET A 98 -7.71 -4.56 2.32
CA MET A 98 -8.54 -3.62 3.07
C MET A 98 -9.29 -2.71 2.12
N PHE A 99 -10.54 -2.39 2.47
CA PHE A 99 -11.46 -1.60 1.65
C PHE A 99 -11.80 -0.29 2.37
N GLY A 100 -11.62 0.84 1.67
CA GLY A 100 -11.88 2.15 2.25
C GLY A 100 -13.35 2.37 2.61
N SER A 101 -14.28 1.85 1.81
CA SER A 101 -15.72 1.99 2.04
C SER A 101 -16.28 1.04 3.10
N SER A 102 -15.55 -0.03 3.42
CA SER A 102 -16.00 -1.08 4.34
C SER A 102 -14.87 -1.52 5.26
N PRO A 103 -14.45 -0.67 6.19
CA PRO A 103 -13.29 -0.96 7.05
C PRO A 103 -13.44 -2.22 7.90
N GLY A 104 -14.67 -2.57 8.26
CA GLY A 104 -14.95 -3.75 9.08
C GLY A 104 -14.94 -5.08 8.32
N LEU A 105 -14.93 -5.04 6.98
CA LEU A 105 -14.99 -6.26 6.16
C LEU A 105 -13.69 -7.08 6.24
N SER A 106 -12.57 -6.41 6.32
CA SER A 106 -11.26 -7.00 6.46
C SER A 106 -10.43 -6.07 7.34
N ALA A 107 -10.36 -6.38 8.63
CA ALA A 107 -9.77 -5.50 9.63
C ALA A 107 -8.59 -6.16 10.34
N LEU A 108 -7.59 -5.36 10.64
CA LEU A 108 -6.54 -5.76 11.55
C LEU A 108 -7.13 -5.90 12.96
N GLU A 109 -6.97 -7.06 13.55
CA GLU A 109 -7.26 -7.29 14.97
C GLU A 109 -5.96 -7.22 15.76
N HIS A 110 -5.76 -6.08 16.43
CA HIS A 110 -4.59 -5.85 17.27
C HIS A 110 -5.03 -5.09 18.53
N PRO A 111 -4.49 -5.43 19.70
CA PRO A 111 -4.91 -4.80 20.96
C PRO A 111 -4.59 -3.30 21.05
N THR A 112 -3.55 -2.84 20.34
CA THR A 112 -3.07 -1.46 20.47
C THR A 112 -3.35 -0.62 19.23
N TYR A 113 -3.31 -1.19 18.04
CA TYR A 113 -3.37 -0.43 16.78
C TYR A 113 -4.52 -0.85 15.87
N ASP A 114 -5.13 0.14 15.22
CA ASP A 114 -6.00 -0.06 14.08
C ASP A 114 -5.37 0.54 12.83
N ILE A 115 -5.63 -0.07 11.69
CA ILE A 115 -5.18 0.39 10.37
C ILE A 115 -6.38 0.41 9.42
N TRP A 116 -6.55 1.51 8.69
CA TRP A 116 -7.59 1.66 7.66
C TRP A 116 -7.00 2.08 6.32
N ALA A 117 -7.61 1.59 5.24
CA ALA A 117 -7.32 2.06 3.89
C ALA A 117 -7.97 3.44 3.66
N ILE A 118 -7.21 4.41 3.19
CA ILE A 118 -7.67 5.79 2.98
C ILE A 118 -7.64 6.17 1.50
N ASP A 119 -6.51 5.99 0.82
CA ASP A 119 -6.35 6.46 -0.56
C ASP A 119 -5.24 5.72 -1.30
N CYS A 120 -5.28 5.83 -2.62
CA CYS A 120 -4.19 5.43 -3.51
C CYS A 120 -3.71 6.67 -4.26
N ARG A 121 -2.40 6.86 -4.34
CA ARG A 121 -1.76 7.97 -5.05
C ARG A 121 -0.71 7.48 -6.02
N SER A 122 -0.61 8.16 -7.14
CA SER A 122 0.45 7.96 -8.12
C SER A 122 1.69 8.77 -7.81
#